data_654b33dbb6ecee1ec396f0e5324f74f4
#
_entry.id   654b33dbb6ecee1ec396f0e5324f74f4
#
_cell.length_a   1.000
_cell.length_b   1.000
_cell.length_c   1.000
_cell.angle_alpha   90.00
_cell.angle_beta   90.00
_cell.angle_gamma   90.00
#
_symmetry.space_group_name_H-M   'P 1'
#
loop_
_entity.id
_entity.type
_entity.pdbx_description
1 polymer ?
#
loop_
_entity_poly.entity_id
_entity_poly.type
_entity_poly.pdbx_seq_one_letter_code
_entity_poly.pdbx_strand_id
1 'polypeptide(L)'
;MRIQTGRGTIPLITLIGIWSISALNALPGLAVSPILGKLSVIFPHSTELDVQMLSSLPSLLIIPFIILAGKLTERVNFIRLLQVGLAIFALSGILYLLASEMWQLIAISAMLGVGSGMIIPLSTGLISKYFTGPYRVKQFGFSSAITNFTLVIATAVTGYLAEVNWHLPFVVYLLPLVSLVLSVYLKRSMISEEGAASITNTEEKEADAPVDPEVAKYKRGINVKYLLQVMLFYGLATYLVLIVTFNLPFLMEEYHFAVLSGYYGSGFLFESDSGTFS
;
A
#
# COMPACT_ATOMS: atom_id res chain seq x y z
N MET A 1 -8.22 11.87 23.53
CA MET A 1 -9.38 11.23 22.93
C MET A 1 -9.08 9.72 22.81
N ARG A 2 -9.95 8.86 23.33
CA ARG A 2 -9.82 7.40 23.26
C ARG A 2 -10.90 6.84 22.35
N ILE A 3 -10.59 5.81 21.58
CA ILE A 3 -11.46 5.24 20.55
C ILE A 3 -11.76 3.79 20.92
N GLN A 4 -13.02 3.41 20.82
CA GLN A 4 -13.47 2.05 21.13
C GLN A 4 -13.03 1.07 20.04
N THR A 5 -12.53 -0.09 20.47
CA THR A 5 -12.01 -1.15 19.57
C THR A 5 -12.90 -2.39 19.53
N GLY A 6 -13.91 -2.47 20.43
CA GLY A 6 -14.73 -3.67 20.65
C GLY A 6 -14.17 -4.61 21.72
N ARG A 7 -12.90 -4.43 22.15
CA ARG A 7 -12.30 -5.09 23.33
C ARG A 7 -11.81 -4.11 24.38
N GLY A 8 -11.69 -2.84 24.05
CA GLY A 8 -11.17 -1.80 24.92
C GLY A 8 -11.12 -0.45 24.22
N THR A 9 -10.24 0.44 24.65
CA THR A 9 -10.05 1.76 24.05
C THR A 9 -8.59 2.02 23.76
N ILE A 10 -8.29 2.48 22.54
CA ILE A 10 -6.94 2.90 22.14
C ILE A 10 -6.81 4.42 22.06
N PRO A 11 -5.62 4.98 22.28
CA PRO A 11 -5.36 6.39 22.06
C PRO A 11 -5.46 6.76 20.57
N LEU A 12 -5.85 7.99 20.27
CA LEU A 12 -5.99 8.50 18.89
C LEU A 12 -4.69 8.36 18.10
N ILE A 13 -3.54 8.55 18.73
CA ILE A 13 -2.23 8.45 18.08
C ILE A 13 -1.96 7.04 17.51
N THR A 14 -2.42 5.99 18.20
CA THR A 14 -2.35 4.61 17.72
C THR A 14 -3.20 4.43 16.46
N LEU A 15 -4.40 5.00 16.43
CA LEU A 15 -5.27 4.95 15.26
C LEU A 15 -4.66 5.70 14.06
N ILE A 16 -4.10 6.89 14.29
CA ILE A 16 -3.39 7.64 13.25
C ILE A 16 -2.19 6.82 12.73
N GLY A 17 -1.47 6.14 13.61
CA GLY A 17 -0.40 5.22 13.21
C GLY A 17 -0.89 4.09 12.31
N ILE A 18 -2.02 3.45 12.62
CA ILE A 18 -2.62 2.41 11.78
C ILE A 18 -3.04 2.97 10.42
N TRP A 19 -3.66 4.14 10.39
CA TRP A 19 -4.08 4.79 9.15
C TRP A 19 -2.90 5.26 8.30
N SER A 20 -1.83 5.77 8.91
CA SER A 20 -0.63 6.15 8.18
C SER A 20 0.02 4.96 7.48
N ILE A 21 0.05 3.79 8.13
CA ILE A 21 0.56 2.56 7.53
C ILE A 21 -0.36 2.09 6.38
N SER A 22 -1.68 2.21 6.54
CA SER A 22 -2.64 1.88 5.49
C SER A 22 -2.47 2.76 4.24
N ALA A 23 -2.14 4.05 4.43
CA ALA A 23 -1.87 4.98 3.34
C ALA A 23 -0.69 4.54 2.47
N LEU A 24 0.32 3.88 3.05
CA LEU A 24 1.51 3.42 2.32
C LEU A 24 1.20 2.33 1.30
N ASN A 25 0.10 1.61 1.45
CA ASN A 25 -0.30 0.56 0.49
C ASN A 25 -0.58 1.11 -0.92
N ALA A 26 -0.84 2.41 -1.05
CA ALA A 26 -1.08 3.09 -2.32
C ALA A 26 0.21 3.49 -3.06
N LEU A 27 1.35 3.52 -2.37
CA LEU A 27 2.58 4.15 -2.87
C LEU A 27 3.43 3.31 -3.84
N PRO A 28 3.47 1.96 -3.77
CA PRO A 28 4.34 1.17 -4.64
C PRO A 28 4.09 1.46 -6.13
N GLY A 29 5.15 1.81 -6.86
CA GLY A 29 5.08 2.14 -8.28
C GLY A 29 4.55 3.55 -8.63
N LEU A 30 3.92 4.25 -7.69
CA LEU A 30 3.23 5.51 -7.95
C LEU A 30 4.18 6.64 -8.38
N ALA A 31 5.35 6.78 -7.74
CA ALA A 31 6.30 7.86 -8.08
C ALA A 31 7.04 7.60 -9.40
N VAL A 32 7.12 6.36 -9.84
CA VAL A 32 7.77 5.98 -11.10
C VAL A 32 6.86 6.27 -12.29
N SER A 33 5.55 6.06 -12.14
CA SER A 33 4.57 6.19 -13.24
C SER A 33 4.65 7.51 -14.01
N PRO A 34 4.68 8.71 -13.36
CA PRO A 34 4.70 9.97 -14.10
C PRO A 34 6.03 10.30 -14.79
N ILE A 35 7.11 9.58 -14.45
CA ILE A 35 8.44 9.82 -15.02
C ILE A 35 8.85 8.77 -16.06
N LEU A 36 8.08 7.69 -16.24
CA LEU A 36 8.42 6.60 -17.15
C LEU A 36 8.76 7.10 -18.56
N GLY A 37 7.94 8.00 -19.12
CA GLY A 37 8.17 8.58 -20.44
C GLY A 37 9.40 9.49 -20.51
N LYS A 38 9.81 10.11 -19.40
CA LYS A 38 10.99 10.98 -19.34
C LYS A 38 12.28 10.18 -19.12
N LEU A 39 12.20 8.98 -18.55
CA LEU A 39 13.37 8.17 -18.22
C LEU A 39 14.16 7.74 -19.47
N SER A 40 13.49 7.47 -20.58
CA SER A 40 14.15 7.15 -21.87
C SER A 40 14.96 8.34 -22.42
N VAL A 41 14.55 9.55 -22.13
CA VAL A 41 15.28 10.78 -22.52
C VAL A 41 16.44 11.06 -21.56
N ILE A 42 16.23 10.83 -20.26
CA ILE A 42 17.24 11.07 -19.21
C ILE A 42 18.37 10.02 -19.28
N PHE A 43 18.04 8.79 -19.61
CA PHE A 43 18.96 7.66 -19.73
C PHE A 43 18.97 7.10 -21.16
N PRO A 44 19.64 7.75 -22.11
CA PRO A 44 19.60 7.36 -23.55
C PRO A 44 20.17 5.96 -23.83
N HIS A 45 20.94 5.41 -22.89
CA HIS A 45 21.53 4.07 -23.01
C HIS A 45 20.66 2.97 -22.38
N SER A 46 19.54 3.34 -21.74
CA SER A 46 18.61 2.36 -21.16
C SER A 46 17.70 1.77 -22.23
N THR A 47 17.41 0.48 -22.09
CA THR A 47 16.46 -0.21 -22.95
C THR A 47 15.03 0.01 -22.46
N GLU A 48 14.04 -0.20 -23.32
CA GLU A 48 12.62 -0.18 -22.91
C GLU A 48 12.34 -1.20 -21.80
N LEU A 49 13.08 -2.32 -21.80
CA LEU A 49 12.98 -3.33 -20.73
C LEU A 49 13.43 -2.78 -19.39
N ASP A 50 14.50 -1.97 -19.34
CA ASP A 50 14.97 -1.38 -18.08
C ASP A 50 13.90 -0.44 -17.48
N VAL A 51 13.27 0.36 -18.33
CA VAL A 51 12.19 1.26 -17.93
C VAL A 51 10.96 0.47 -17.43
N GLN A 52 10.58 -0.60 -18.12
CA GLN A 52 9.49 -1.47 -17.68
C GLN A 52 9.82 -2.20 -16.39
N MET A 53 11.05 -2.64 -16.18
CA MET A 53 11.50 -3.29 -14.94
C MET A 53 11.32 -2.39 -13.72
N LEU A 54 11.46 -1.07 -13.87
CA LEU A 54 11.27 -0.13 -12.77
C LEU A 54 9.87 -0.21 -12.16
N SER A 55 8.85 -0.44 -12.97
CA SER A 55 7.45 -0.52 -12.52
C SER A 55 7.00 -1.95 -12.21
N SER A 56 7.51 -2.93 -12.95
CA SER A 56 7.09 -4.33 -12.82
C SER A 56 7.82 -5.09 -11.71
N LEU A 57 9.10 -4.80 -11.48
CA LEU A 57 9.92 -5.50 -10.50
C LEU A 57 9.41 -5.36 -9.06
N PRO A 58 9.00 -4.17 -8.58
CA PRO A 58 8.36 -4.05 -7.27
C PRO A 58 7.14 -4.95 -7.15
N SER A 59 6.26 -4.94 -8.14
CA SER A 59 5.03 -5.73 -8.15
C SER A 59 5.30 -7.24 -8.11
N LEU A 60 6.34 -7.68 -8.83
CA LEU A 60 6.79 -9.07 -8.83
C LEU A 60 7.29 -9.49 -7.44
N LEU A 61 8.08 -8.65 -6.78
CA LEU A 61 8.66 -8.95 -5.48
C LEU A 61 7.66 -8.82 -4.32
N ILE A 62 6.63 -8.00 -4.46
CA ILE A 62 5.56 -7.90 -3.45
C ILE A 62 4.96 -9.28 -3.18
N ILE A 63 4.69 -10.10 -4.20
CA ILE A 63 4.00 -11.39 -4.07
C ILE A 63 4.73 -12.37 -3.13
N PRO A 64 6.01 -12.74 -3.37
CA PRO A 64 6.71 -13.66 -2.48
C PRO A 64 6.93 -13.08 -1.08
N PHE A 65 7.11 -11.76 -0.96
CA PHE A 65 7.31 -11.12 0.34
C PHE A 65 6.04 -10.98 1.16
N ILE A 66 4.85 -10.91 0.56
CA ILE A 66 3.57 -11.07 1.29
C ILE A 66 3.51 -12.43 1.96
N ILE A 67 3.84 -13.51 1.25
CA ILE A 67 3.81 -14.87 1.78
C ILE A 67 4.85 -15.05 2.87
N LEU A 68 6.06 -14.53 2.64
CA LEU A 68 7.15 -14.58 3.60
C LEU A 68 6.81 -13.82 4.88
N ALA A 69 6.28 -12.61 4.76
CA ALA A 69 5.85 -11.79 5.90
C ALA A 69 4.76 -12.49 6.70
N GLY A 70 3.77 -13.11 6.05
CA GLY A 70 2.75 -13.92 6.71
C GLY A 70 3.35 -15.04 7.58
N LYS A 71 4.26 -15.83 7.03
CA LYS A 71 4.96 -16.90 7.77
C LYS A 71 5.85 -16.36 8.89
N LEU A 72 6.49 -15.22 8.67
CA LEU A 72 7.40 -14.62 9.64
C LEU A 72 6.66 -14.07 10.88
N THR A 73 5.38 -13.68 10.74
CA THR A 73 4.56 -13.24 11.88
C THR A 73 4.32 -14.33 12.92
N GLU A 74 4.49 -15.60 12.56
CA GLU A 74 4.37 -16.72 13.51
C GLU A 74 5.62 -16.85 14.41
N ARG A 75 6.77 -16.37 13.93
CA ARG A 75 8.07 -16.57 14.61
C ARG A 75 8.66 -15.29 15.18
N VAL A 76 8.30 -14.14 14.63
CA VAL A 76 8.87 -12.83 14.97
C VAL A 76 7.78 -11.92 15.49
N ASN A 77 8.14 -11.03 16.41
CA ASN A 77 7.20 -10.03 16.90
C ASN A 77 6.66 -9.17 15.75
N PHE A 78 5.34 -9.13 15.64
CA PHE A 78 4.60 -8.48 14.56
C PHE A 78 5.01 -7.01 14.33
N ILE A 79 5.18 -6.23 15.41
CA ILE A 79 5.57 -4.81 15.30
C ILE A 79 7.01 -4.67 14.84
N ARG A 80 7.92 -5.55 15.29
CA ARG A 80 9.31 -5.52 14.80
C ARG A 80 9.37 -5.79 13.30
N LEU A 81 8.60 -6.79 12.84
CA LEU A 81 8.54 -7.14 11.43
C LEU A 81 8.00 -5.98 10.60
N LEU A 82 6.95 -5.30 11.09
CA LEU A 82 6.40 -4.09 10.47
C LEU A 82 7.44 -2.96 10.40
N GLN A 83 8.18 -2.73 11.49
CA GLN A 83 9.23 -1.71 11.53
C GLN A 83 10.35 -2.00 10.54
N VAL A 84 10.74 -3.26 10.37
CA VAL A 84 11.72 -3.68 9.35
C VAL A 84 11.19 -3.39 7.94
N GLY A 85 9.95 -3.76 7.63
CA GLY A 85 9.34 -3.43 6.34
C GLY A 85 9.29 -1.94 6.06
N LEU A 86 8.87 -1.13 7.07
CA LEU A 86 8.84 0.32 6.98
C LEU A 86 10.25 0.92 6.78
N ALA A 87 11.25 0.40 7.48
CA ALA A 87 12.64 0.85 7.35
C ALA A 87 13.21 0.54 5.96
N ILE A 88 12.95 -0.65 5.42
CA ILE A 88 13.36 -1.03 4.05
C ILE A 88 12.71 -0.11 3.04
N PHE A 89 11.39 0.14 3.17
CA PHE A 89 10.68 1.04 2.27
C PHE A 89 11.21 2.48 2.35
N ALA A 90 11.39 3.02 3.57
CA ALA A 90 11.91 4.37 3.78
C ALA A 90 13.33 4.51 3.22
N LEU A 91 14.18 3.50 3.41
CA LEU A 91 15.54 3.49 2.89
C LEU A 91 15.53 3.48 1.35
N SER A 92 14.63 2.71 0.72
CA SER A 92 14.48 2.77 -0.74
C SER A 92 14.07 4.16 -1.22
N GLY A 93 13.19 4.87 -0.50
CA GLY A 93 12.82 6.25 -0.81
C GLY A 93 14.01 7.22 -0.76
N ILE A 94 14.86 7.10 0.26
CA ILE A 94 16.09 7.90 0.37
C ILE A 94 17.06 7.59 -0.77
N LEU A 95 17.24 6.30 -1.08
CA LEU A 95 18.15 5.88 -2.13
C LEU A 95 17.68 6.34 -3.54
N TYR A 96 16.37 6.39 -3.78
CA TYR A 96 15.83 6.93 -5.04
C TYR A 96 16.21 8.41 -5.26
N LEU A 97 16.30 9.20 -4.20
CA LEU A 97 16.70 10.60 -4.30
C LEU A 97 18.21 10.77 -4.61
N LEU A 98 19.01 9.74 -4.35
CA LEU A 98 20.47 9.72 -4.56
C LEU A 98 20.88 8.97 -5.83
N ALA A 99 19.95 8.26 -6.45
CA ALA A 99 20.23 7.42 -7.61
C ALA A 99 20.52 8.29 -8.84
N SER A 100 21.60 7.98 -9.56
CA SER A 100 22.03 8.70 -10.75
C SER A 100 22.05 7.80 -11.98
N GLU A 101 21.90 6.50 -11.84
CA GLU A 101 22.01 5.51 -12.91
C GLU A 101 20.80 4.57 -12.94
N MET A 102 20.43 4.10 -14.13
CA MET A 102 19.26 3.26 -14.35
C MET A 102 19.31 1.95 -13.55
N TRP A 103 20.46 1.27 -13.50
CA TRP A 103 20.61 0.03 -12.75
C TRP A 103 20.41 0.22 -11.24
N GLN A 104 20.78 1.41 -10.69
CA GLN A 104 20.53 1.77 -9.29
C GLN A 104 19.03 1.90 -9.04
N LEU A 105 18.32 2.59 -9.94
CA LEU A 105 16.87 2.74 -9.84
C LEU A 105 16.16 1.37 -9.84
N ILE A 106 16.60 0.44 -10.71
CA ILE A 106 16.07 -0.93 -10.78
C ILE A 106 16.34 -1.69 -9.46
N ALA A 107 17.56 -1.63 -8.95
CA ALA A 107 17.91 -2.29 -7.69
C ALA A 107 17.09 -1.72 -6.49
N ILE A 108 16.91 -0.40 -6.45
CA ILE A 108 16.12 0.28 -5.42
C ILE A 108 14.64 -0.07 -5.56
N SER A 109 14.12 -0.21 -6.79
CA SER A 109 12.74 -0.63 -7.03
C SER A 109 12.47 -2.05 -6.50
N ALA A 110 13.44 -2.95 -6.65
CA ALA A 110 13.37 -4.27 -6.03
C ALA A 110 13.28 -4.17 -4.50
N MET A 111 14.12 -3.35 -3.88
CA MET A 111 14.12 -3.13 -2.44
C MET A 111 12.78 -2.54 -1.95
N LEU A 112 12.21 -1.60 -2.71
CA LEU A 112 10.88 -1.03 -2.45
C LEU A 112 9.80 -2.11 -2.49
N GLY A 113 9.86 -3.03 -3.46
CA GLY A 113 8.94 -4.18 -3.56
C GLY A 113 9.01 -5.10 -2.34
N VAL A 114 10.23 -5.37 -1.84
CA VAL A 114 10.45 -6.14 -0.60
C VAL A 114 9.77 -5.46 0.59
N GLY A 115 10.04 -4.17 0.81
CA GLY A 115 9.45 -3.39 1.90
C GLY A 115 7.94 -3.36 1.83
N SER A 116 7.38 -3.09 0.66
CA SER A 116 5.93 -3.04 0.42
C SER A 116 5.26 -4.39 0.63
N GLY A 117 5.87 -5.47 0.13
CA GLY A 117 5.38 -6.84 0.31
C GLY A 117 5.29 -7.26 1.78
N MET A 118 6.16 -6.72 2.63
CA MET A 118 6.07 -6.93 4.08
C MET A 118 4.98 -6.07 4.72
N ILE A 119 4.82 -4.81 4.32
CA ILE A 119 3.88 -3.86 4.94
C ILE A 119 2.43 -4.23 4.64
N ILE A 120 2.09 -4.64 3.42
CA ILE A 120 0.71 -4.89 2.99
C ILE A 120 -0.04 -5.86 3.91
N PRO A 121 0.43 -7.09 4.18
CA PRO A 121 -0.28 -8.02 5.06
C PRO A 121 -0.27 -7.56 6.52
N LEU A 122 0.79 -6.85 6.93
CA LEU A 122 0.91 -6.37 8.30
C LEU A 122 -0.01 -5.18 8.57
N SER A 123 -0.30 -4.32 7.60
CA SER A 123 -1.26 -3.22 7.75
C SER A 123 -2.68 -3.72 8.00
N THR A 124 -3.10 -4.72 7.25
CA THR A 124 -4.41 -5.39 7.45
C THR A 124 -4.45 -6.20 8.75
N GLY A 125 -3.34 -6.85 9.08
CA GLY A 125 -3.14 -7.58 10.33
C GLY A 125 -3.25 -6.68 11.57
N LEU A 126 -2.75 -5.44 11.50
CA LEU A 126 -2.90 -4.45 12.57
C LEU A 126 -4.38 -4.17 12.89
N ILE A 127 -5.20 -3.89 11.87
CA ILE A 127 -6.62 -3.64 12.04
C ILE A 127 -7.29 -4.85 12.70
N SER A 128 -6.94 -6.06 12.25
CA SER A 128 -7.50 -7.29 12.82
C SER A 128 -7.08 -7.55 14.27
N LYS A 129 -5.89 -7.09 14.68
CA LYS A 129 -5.40 -7.23 16.06
C LYS A 129 -6.03 -6.23 17.02
N TYR A 130 -6.17 -4.97 16.59
CA TYR A 130 -6.68 -3.91 17.45
C TYR A 130 -8.21 -3.83 17.50
N PHE A 131 -8.93 -4.28 16.46
CA PHE A 131 -10.37 -4.11 16.34
C PHE A 131 -11.11 -5.43 16.18
N THR A 132 -12.31 -5.51 16.77
CA THR A 132 -13.20 -6.70 16.69
C THR A 132 -14.60 -6.32 16.28
N GLY A 133 -15.36 -7.30 15.77
CA GLY A 133 -16.77 -7.15 15.41
C GLY A 133 -17.03 -5.98 14.43
N PRO A 134 -18.09 -5.19 14.65
CA PRO A 134 -18.45 -4.06 13.76
C PRO A 134 -17.37 -3.00 13.65
N TYR A 135 -16.58 -2.79 14.73
CA TYR A 135 -15.48 -1.81 14.72
C TYR A 135 -14.38 -2.20 13.73
N ARG A 136 -14.08 -3.49 13.59
CA ARG A 136 -13.11 -3.99 12.59
C ARG A 136 -13.56 -3.68 11.16
N VAL A 137 -14.82 -3.98 10.84
CA VAL A 137 -15.41 -3.71 9.52
C VAL A 137 -15.32 -2.21 9.18
N LYS A 138 -15.69 -1.36 10.14
CA LYS A 138 -15.60 0.10 10.02
C LYS A 138 -14.17 0.56 9.76
N GLN A 139 -13.17 0.00 10.45
CA GLN A 139 -11.77 0.36 10.27
C GLN A 139 -11.20 -0.12 8.93
N PHE A 140 -11.61 -1.26 8.41
CA PHE A 140 -11.27 -1.66 7.05
C PHE A 140 -11.83 -0.69 6.00
N GLY A 141 -13.07 -0.22 6.19
CA GLY A 141 -13.67 0.80 5.33
C GLY A 141 -12.87 2.12 5.35
N PHE A 142 -12.49 2.61 6.55
CA PHE A 142 -11.65 3.80 6.68
C PHE A 142 -10.25 3.61 6.09
N SER A 143 -9.63 2.46 6.34
CA SER A 143 -8.31 2.12 5.76
C SER A 143 -8.35 2.16 4.23
N SER A 144 -9.38 1.57 3.64
CA SER A 144 -9.57 1.59 2.18
C SER A 144 -9.80 3.00 1.65
N ALA A 145 -10.62 3.80 2.33
CA ALA A 145 -10.86 5.20 1.96
C ALA A 145 -9.58 6.03 2.02
N ILE A 146 -8.78 5.88 3.09
CA ILE A 146 -7.50 6.57 3.27
C ILE A 146 -6.49 6.15 2.18
N THR A 147 -6.40 4.86 1.87
CA THR A 147 -5.51 4.36 0.80
C THR A 147 -5.86 5.00 -0.54
N ASN A 148 -7.15 5.02 -0.93
CA ASN A 148 -7.57 5.63 -2.18
C ASN A 148 -7.40 7.15 -2.19
N PHE A 149 -7.70 7.82 -1.08
CA PHE A 149 -7.48 9.27 -0.94
C PHE A 149 -5.99 9.62 -1.05
N THR A 150 -5.13 8.84 -0.41
CA THR A 150 -3.68 8.98 -0.53
C THR A 150 -3.22 8.76 -1.96
N LEU A 151 -3.78 7.76 -2.67
CA LEU A 151 -3.47 7.50 -4.07
C LEU A 151 -3.75 8.73 -4.93
N VAL A 152 -4.93 9.33 -4.81
CA VAL A 152 -5.33 10.52 -5.58
C VAL A 152 -4.39 11.71 -5.31
N ILE A 153 -4.16 12.03 -4.03
CA ILE A 153 -3.29 13.15 -3.67
C ILE A 153 -1.84 12.88 -4.12
N ALA A 154 -1.33 11.69 -3.84
CA ALA A 154 0.04 11.35 -4.16
C ALA A 154 0.28 11.33 -5.68
N THR A 155 -0.70 10.87 -6.49
CA THR A 155 -0.62 10.93 -7.96
C THR A 155 -0.57 12.37 -8.44
N ALA A 156 -1.42 13.26 -7.94
CA ALA A 156 -1.42 14.67 -8.30
C ALA A 156 -0.09 15.35 -7.92
N VAL A 157 0.39 15.08 -6.71
CA VAL A 157 1.66 15.65 -6.22
C VAL A 157 2.85 15.14 -7.02
N THR A 158 2.94 13.83 -7.27
CA THR A 158 4.04 13.24 -8.03
C THR A 158 4.03 13.69 -9.49
N GLY A 159 2.86 13.84 -10.10
CA GLY A 159 2.72 14.39 -11.45
C GLY A 159 3.26 15.82 -11.55
N TYR A 160 2.85 16.70 -10.63
CA TYR A 160 3.35 18.07 -10.57
C TYR A 160 4.86 18.14 -10.29
N LEU A 161 5.35 17.35 -9.34
CA LEU A 161 6.79 17.31 -9.01
C LEU A 161 7.63 16.77 -10.16
N ALA A 162 7.12 15.85 -10.97
CA ALA A 162 7.81 15.32 -12.14
C ALA A 162 8.04 16.35 -13.25
N GLU A 163 7.23 17.41 -13.31
CA GLU A 163 7.44 18.52 -14.25
C GLU A 163 8.63 19.39 -13.83
N VAL A 164 8.84 19.55 -12.54
CA VAL A 164 9.92 20.40 -11.99
C VAL A 164 11.27 19.67 -12.03
N ASN A 165 11.31 18.45 -11.52
CA ASN A 165 12.53 17.63 -11.53
C ASN A 165 12.15 16.14 -11.40
N TRP A 166 12.79 15.30 -12.17
CA TRP A 166 12.51 13.86 -12.21
C TRP A 166 12.81 13.10 -10.90
N HIS A 167 13.65 13.65 -10.00
CA HIS A 167 13.91 13.08 -8.67
C HIS A 167 12.81 13.42 -7.64
N LEU A 168 12.12 14.54 -7.80
CA LEU A 168 11.18 15.02 -6.80
C LEU A 168 9.98 14.10 -6.55
N PRO A 169 9.42 13.38 -7.53
CA PRO A 169 8.34 12.41 -7.26
C PRO A 169 8.69 11.39 -6.19
N PHE A 170 9.95 11.00 -6.08
CA PHE A 170 10.41 10.02 -5.09
C PHE A 170 10.34 10.51 -3.64
N VAL A 171 10.16 11.81 -3.40
CA VAL A 171 9.94 12.38 -2.06
C VAL A 171 8.71 11.74 -1.38
N VAL A 172 7.71 11.31 -2.15
CA VAL A 172 6.54 10.60 -1.62
C VAL A 172 6.93 9.29 -0.92
N TYR A 173 8.02 8.66 -1.34
CA TYR A 173 8.55 7.45 -0.70
C TYR A 173 9.25 7.71 0.64
N LEU A 174 9.31 8.95 1.12
CA LEU A 174 9.74 9.27 2.49
C LEU A 174 8.58 9.22 3.50
N LEU A 175 7.32 9.14 3.05
CA LEU A 175 6.16 8.99 3.94
C LEU A 175 6.29 7.82 4.94
N PRO A 176 6.88 6.66 4.60
CA PRO A 176 7.12 5.59 5.56
C PRO A 176 7.96 6.00 6.78
N LEU A 177 8.79 7.04 6.70
CA LEU A 177 9.53 7.56 7.87
C LEU A 177 8.56 8.06 8.95
N VAL A 178 7.50 8.76 8.55
CA VAL A 178 6.47 9.23 9.48
C VAL A 178 5.77 8.03 10.13
N SER A 179 5.41 7.02 9.33
CA SER A 179 4.78 5.79 9.84
C SER A 179 5.74 4.98 10.73
N LEU A 180 7.03 5.01 10.45
CA LEU A 180 8.06 4.36 11.28
C LEU A 180 8.14 5.01 12.67
N VAL A 181 8.14 6.33 12.75
CA VAL A 181 8.09 7.07 14.03
C VAL A 181 6.80 6.75 14.78
N LEU A 182 5.65 6.77 14.10
CA LEU A 182 4.37 6.44 14.72
C LEU A 182 4.30 4.97 15.18
N SER A 183 5.01 4.06 14.53
CA SER A 183 5.05 2.64 14.91
C SER A 183 5.66 2.38 16.29
N VAL A 184 6.48 3.30 16.79
CA VAL A 184 7.03 3.23 18.15
C VAL A 184 5.89 3.36 19.19
N TYR A 185 4.93 4.22 18.93
CA TYR A 185 3.75 4.38 19.79
C TYR A 185 2.84 3.15 19.73
N LEU A 186 2.71 2.51 18.56
CA LEU A 186 1.98 1.24 18.41
C LEU A 186 2.59 0.15 19.30
N LYS A 187 3.92 0.02 19.31
CA LYS A 187 4.62 -0.94 20.16
C LYS A 187 4.31 -0.73 21.64
N ARG A 188 4.30 0.51 22.10
CA ARG A 188 4.00 0.85 23.49
C ARG A 188 2.55 0.52 23.87
N SER A 189 1.61 0.75 22.96
CA SER A 189 0.19 0.43 23.15
C SER A 189 -0.04 -1.08 23.27
N MET A 190 0.58 -1.90 22.39
CA MET A 190 0.46 -3.37 22.45
C MET A 190 1.03 -3.96 23.75
N ILE A 191 2.19 -3.49 24.19
CA ILE A 191 2.79 -3.96 25.44
C ILE A 191 1.88 -3.64 26.63
N SER A 192 1.21 -2.49 26.62
CA SER A 192 0.25 -2.11 27.66
C SER A 192 -1.00 -2.99 27.64
N GLU A 193 -1.48 -3.40 26.47
CA GLU A 193 -2.64 -4.30 26.35
C GLU A 193 -2.29 -5.75 26.67
N GLU A 194 -1.15 -6.26 26.25
CA GLU A 194 -0.66 -7.59 26.62
C GLU A 194 -0.41 -7.70 28.13
N GLY A 195 0.12 -6.64 28.76
CA GLY A 195 0.26 -6.56 30.21
C GLY A 195 -1.08 -6.54 30.94
N ALA A 196 -2.06 -5.80 30.42
CA ALA A 196 -3.41 -5.78 30.98
C ALA A 196 -4.15 -7.12 30.78
N ALA A 197 -4.02 -7.73 29.58
CA ALA A 197 -4.61 -9.02 29.28
C ALA A 197 -3.99 -10.17 30.11
N SER A 198 -2.70 -10.09 30.43
CA SER A 198 -2.05 -11.10 31.31
C SER A 198 -2.52 -11.00 32.76
N ILE A 199 -2.90 -9.81 33.22
CA ILE A 199 -3.47 -9.59 34.57
C ILE A 199 -4.92 -10.11 34.61
N THR A 200 -5.70 -9.85 33.56
CA THR A 200 -7.11 -10.27 33.46
C THR A 200 -7.26 -11.79 33.28
N ASN A 201 -6.34 -12.43 32.55
CA ASN A 201 -6.36 -13.90 32.38
C ASN A 201 -6.04 -14.69 33.65
N THR A 202 -5.63 -14.03 34.74
CA THR A 202 -5.47 -14.67 36.06
C THR A 202 -6.80 -14.68 36.84
N GLU A 203 -7.74 -13.79 36.49
CA GLU A 203 -9.06 -13.71 37.12
C GLU A 203 -10.21 -14.32 36.30
N GLU A 204 -10.03 -14.48 34.96
CA GLU A 204 -11.07 -15.03 34.06
C GLU A 204 -10.91 -16.54 33.75
N LYS A 205 -10.36 -17.34 34.66
CA LYS A 205 -10.40 -18.81 34.50
C LYS A 205 -11.75 -19.39 35.00
N GLU A 206 -12.69 -18.56 35.38
CA GLU A 206 -14.03 -18.95 35.80
C GLU A 206 -15.10 -17.99 35.27
N ALA A 207 -15.41 -18.07 33.98
CA ALA A 207 -16.75 -17.75 33.50
C ALA A 207 -16.95 -18.43 32.15
N ASP A 208 -17.56 -19.58 32.22
CA ASP A 208 -18.22 -20.27 31.11
C ASP A 208 -19.38 -19.40 30.64
N ALA A 209 -19.09 -18.35 29.87
CA ALA A 209 -20.11 -17.50 29.27
C ALA A 209 -20.71 -18.26 28.09
N PRO A 210 -22.02 -18.37 28.00
CA PRO A 210 -22.68 -19.07 26.89
C PRO A 210 -22.29 -18.43 25.58
N VAL A 211 -21.62 -19.21 24.74
CA VAL A 211 -21.28 -18.82 23.38
C VAL A 211 -22.58 -18.49 22.67
N ASP A 212 -22.74 -17.23 22.26
CA ASP A 212 -23.86 -16.75 21.46
C ASP A 212 -24.16 -17.75 20.34
N PRO A 213 -25.37 -18.30 20.22
CA PRO A 213 -25.72 -19.31 19.21
C PRO A 213 -25.42 -18.87 17.76
N GLU A 214 -25.39 -17.56 17.50
CA GLU A 214 -24.96 -17.02 16.20
C GLU A 214 -23.47 -17.20 15.93
N VAL A 215 -22.60 -17.14 16.96
CA VAL A 215 -21.15 -17.36 16.83
C VAL A 215 -20.82 -18.84 16.64
N ALA A 216 -21.59 -19.75 17.24
CA ALA A 216 -21.46 -21.19 17.06
C ALA A 216 -21.81 -21.63 15.62
N LYS A 217 -22.67 -20.90 14.94
CA LYS A 217 -23.04 -21.13 13.53
C LYS A 217 -21.90 -20.79 12.55
N TYR A 218 -20.94 -19.97 12.98
CA TYR A 218 -19.78 -19.55 12.16
C TYR A 218 -18.62 -20.55 12.16
N LYS A 219 -18.67 -21.63 12.94
CA LYS A 219 -17.77 -22.79 12.83
C LYS A 219 -18.10 -23.72 11.63
N ARG A 220 -19.07 -23.35 10.81
CA ARG A 220 -19.30 -24.03 9.53
C ARG A 220 -18.17 -23.72 8.58
N GLY A 221 -17.50 -24.77 8.14
CA GLY A 221 -16.35 -24.69 7.23
C GLY A 221 -16.59 -23.72 6.06
N ILE A 222 -15.54 -23.04 5.65
CA ILE A 222 -15.55 -22.09 4.54
C ILE A 222 -16.27 -22.72 3.37
N ASN A 223 -17.39 -22.16 2.96
CA ASN A 223 -18.12 -22.64 1.79
C ASN A 223 -17.32 -22.25 0.54
N VAL A 224 -16.49 -23.20 0.07
CA VAL A 224 -15.55 -22.99 -1.05
C VAL A 224 -16.27 -22.44 -2.28
N LYS A 225 -17.52 -22.86 -2.53
CA LYS A 225 -18.31 -22.32 -3.64
C LYS A 225 -18.58 -20.82 -3.50
N TYR A 226 -18.93 -20.38 -2.29
CA TYR A 226 -19.19 -18.96 -2.00
C TYR A 226 -17.91 -18.12 -2.08
N LEU A 227 -16.80 -18.66 -1.58
CA LEU A 227 -15.49 -18.03 -1.70
C LEU A 227 -15.08 -17.86 -3.16
N LEU A 228 -15.23 -18.92 -3.96
CA LEU A 228 -14.89 -18.92 -5.38
C LEU A 228 -15.78 -17.95 -6.18
N GLN A 229 -17.07 -17.86 -5.85
CA GLN A 229 -18.00 -16.91 -6.45
C GLN A 229 -17.60 -15.46 -6.14
N VAL A 230 -17.24 -15.15 -4.88
CA VAL A 230 -16.78 -13.82 -4.48
C VAL A 230 -15.45 -13.46 -5.16
N MET A 231 -14.50 -14.40 -5.24
CA MET A 231 -13.23 -14.20 -5.95
C MET A 231 -13.45 -13.95 -7.45
N LEU A 232 -14.35 -14.67 -8.08
CA LEU A 232 -14.68 -14.49 -9.50
C LEU A 232 -15.33 -13.12 -9.73
N PHE A 233 -16.27 -12.73 -8.87
CA PHE A 233 -16.92 -11.43 -8.97
C PHE A 233 -15.94 -10.28 -8.78
N TYR A 234 -15.04 -10.40 -7.79
CA TYR A 234 -13.98 -9.42 -7.56
C TYR A 234 -13.00 -9.34 -8.73
N GLY A 235 -12.60 -10.49 -9.28
CA GLY A 235 -11.72 -10.55 -10.46
C GLY A 235 -12.37 -9.89 -11.69
N LEU A 236 -13.66 -10.15 -11.94
CA LEU A 236 -14.39 -9.54 -13.04
C LEU A 236 -14.55 -8.02 -12.86
N ALA A 237 -14.85 -7.56 -11.66
CA ALA A 237 -14.91 -6.13 -11.34
C ALA A 237 -13.55 -5.44 -11.55
N THR A 238 -12.46 -6.06 -11.09
CA THR A 238 -11.11 -5.56 -11.28
C THR A 238 -10.74 -5.52 -12.77
N TYR A 239 -11.12 -6.54 -13.54
CA TYR A 239 -10.89 -6.59 -14.98
C TYR A 239 -11.62 -5.47 -15.73
N LEU A 240 -12.87 -5.17 -15.34
CA LEU A 240 -13.61 -4.03 -15.90
C LEU A 240 -12.92 -2.69 -15.62
N VAL A 241 -12.44 -2.50 -14.37
CA VAL A 241 -11.68 -1.29 -14.02
C VAL A 241 -10.41 -1.17 -14.86
N LEU A 242 -9.68 -2.27 -15.08
CA LEU A 242 -8.49 -2.28 -15.93
C LEU A 242 -8.83 -1.91 -17.39
N ILE A 243 -9.88 -2.48 -17.95
CA ILE A 243 -10.33 -2.14 -19.31
C ILE A 243 -10.59 -0.63 -19.41
N VAL A 244 -11.35 -0.07 -18.48
CA VAL A 244 -11.65 1.38 -18.48
C VAL A 244 -10.36 2.18 -18.35
N THR A 245 -9.48 1.84 -17.41
CA THR A 245 -8.23 2.56 -17.16
C THR A 245 -7.30 2.55 -18.38
N PHE A 246 -7.20 1.43 -19.09
CA PHE A 246 -6.36 1.33 -20.28
C PHE A 246 -6.96 1.97 -21.53
N ASN A 247 -8.29 1.98 -21.67
CA ASN A 247 -8.95 2.56 -22.85
C ASN A 247 -9.27 4.06 -22.67
N LEU A 248 -9.37 4.55 -21.43
CA LEU A 248 -9.72 5.94 -21.16
C LEU A 248 -8.76 6.93 -21.84
N PRO A 249 -7.41 6.77 -21.83
CA PRO A 249 -6.49 7.66 -22.51
C PRO A 249 -6.76 7.75 -24.02
N PHE A 250 -7.03 6.62 -24.68
CA PHE A 250 -7.32 6.58 -26.11
C PHE A 250 -8.65 7.27 -26.48
N LEU A 251 -9.68 7.08 -25.63
CA LEU A 251 -10.96 7.78 -25.80
C LEU A 251 -10.79 9.29 -25.60
N MET A 252 -9.98 9.71 -24.65
CA MET A 252 -9.74 11.13 -24.39
C MET A 252 -8.97 11.80 -25.55
N GLU A 253 -8.06 11.08 -26.19
CA GLU A 253 -7.34 11.54 -27.36
C GLU A 253 -8.28 11.70 -28.58
N GLU A 254 -9.16 10.74 -28.82
CA GLU A 254 -10.15 10.76 -29.90
C GLU A 254 -11.15 11.93 -29.77
N TYR A 255 -11.52 12.28 -28.53
CA TYR A 255 -12.44 13.40 -28.25
C TYR A 255 -11.75 14.74 -28.00
N HIS A 256 -10.46 14.90 -28.30
CA HIS A 256 -9.68 16.12 -28.13
C HIS A 256 -9.68 16.73 -26.71
N PHE A 257 -9.88 15.91 -25.67
CA PHE A 257 -9.71 16.33 -24.28
C PHE A 257 -8.23 16.26 -23.85
N ALA A 258 -7.36 16.83 -24.68
CA ALA A 258 -5.89 16.77 -24.52
C ALA A 258 -5.36 17.30 -23.16
N VAL A 259 -6.10 18.16 -22.49
CA VAL A 259 -5.67 18.76 -21.21
C VAL A 259 -5.76 17.79 -20.03
N LEU A 260 -6.63 16.79 -20.11
CA LEU A 260 -6.83 15.79 -19.03
C LEU A 260 -6.10 14.46 -19.28
N SER A 261 -5.71 14.17 -20.52
CA SER A 261 -4.99 12.97 -20.87
C SER A 261 -3.59 12.90 -20.21
N GLY A 262 -2.90 14.03 -20.04
CA GLY A 262 -1.67 14.15 -19.29
C GLY A 262 -1.79 13.80 -17.81
N TYR A 263 -2.98 13.92 -17.22
CA TYR A 263 -3.24 13.59 -15.82
C TYR A 263 -3.48 12.09 -15.59
N TYR A 264 -4.03 11.38 -16.58
CA TYR A 264 -4.43 9.97 -16.44
C TYR A 264 -3.58 8.99 -17.25
N GLY A 265 -2.81 9.45 -18.21
CA GLY A 265 -2.10 8.63 -19.17
C GLY A 265 -0.62 8.94 -19.36
N SER A 266 0.05 9.57 -18.40
CA SER A 266 1.47 9.96 -18.50
C SER A 266 2.47 8.79 -18.53
N GLY A 267 2.11 7.70 -19.14
CA GLY A 267 2.99 6.57 -19.41
C GLY A 267 3.18 6.22 -20.89
N PHE A 268 2.33 6.73 -21.79
CA PHE A 268 2.41 6.35 -23.19
C PHE A 268 2.08 7.55 -24.09
N LEU A 269 3.07 7.91 -24.91
CA LEU A 269 2.98 8.73 -26.13
C LEU A 269 2.79 10.24 -25.92
N PHE A 270 3.88 10.97 -25.74
CA PHE A 270 4.06 12.24 -26.38
C PHE A 270 5.39 12.26 -27.13
N GLU A 271 5.41 11.60 -28.25
CA GLU A 271 6.23 11.99 -29.38
C GLU A 271 5.24 12.52 -30.42
N SER A 272 4.79 13.72 -30.22
CA SER A 272 4.11 14.50 -31.23
C SER A 272 5.18 15.20 -32.05
N ASP A 273 5.44 14.64 -33.20
CA ASP A 273 5.88 15.25 -34.43
C ASP A 273 5.72 16.78 -34.43
N SER A 274 6.77 17.50 -34.07
CA SER A 274 6.96 18.90 -34.39
C SER A 274 7.58 18.97 -35.81
N GLY A 275 6.86 18.43 -36.77
CA GLY A 275 7.19 18.44 -38.19
C GLY A 275 6.37 19.49 -38.91
N THR A 276 7.00 20.64 -39.08
CA THR A 276 6.93 21.51 -40.29
C THR A 276 5.54 21.82 -40.85
N PHE A 277 5.05 23.00 -40.56
CA PHE A 277 4.35 23.78 -41.57
C PHE A 277 5.23 24.98 -41.99
N SER A 278 5.86 24.81 -43.16
CA SER A 278 6.29 25.89 -44.05
C SER A 278 5.15 26.29 -44.98
#